data_df5bd1ca6e0ce1ea4449a92df3547419
#
_entry.id   df5bd1ca6e0ce1ea4449a92df3547419
#
_cell.length_a   1.000
_cell.length_b   1.000
_cell.length_c   1.000
_cell.angle_alpha   90.00
_cell.angle_beta   90.00
_cell.angle_gamma   90.00
#
_symmetry.space_group_name_H-M   'P 1'
#
loop_
_entity.id
_entity.type
_entity.pdbx_description
1 polymer ?
#
loop_
_entity_poly.entity_id
_entity_poly.type
_entity_poly.pdbx_seq_one_letter_code
_entity_poly.pdbx_strand_id
1 'polypeptide(L)'
;MGPLATRGFTLVEILVVLVILAIAGGLAVAVLDRDERGMAAREAKRFAGALEYAAARAQSRNETLGVTADRAIRFWRREPNGDRWLPLDDDDTLAAHPLPEPFSAAPFTYAGQRIAGNAIVPLRASGRNEPFAFALVSPAWRVMLAADPLNRVTIAGPVAIAP
;
A
#
# COMPACT_ATOMS: atom_id res chain seq x y z
N MET A 1 52.04 -5.97 44.39
CA MET A 1 51.34 -6.05 43.10
C MET A 1 50.82 -7.50 42.96
N GLY A 2 49.52 -7.70 43.18
CA GLY A 2 48.86 -9.00 43.04
C GLY A 2 48.49 -9.27 41.60
N PRO A 3 48.54 -10.52 41.11
CA PRO A 3 48.13 -10.85 39.74
C PRO A 3 46.63 -10.65 39.59
N LEU A 4 46.21 -9.90 38.58
CA LEU A 4 44.84 -9.80 38.14
C LEU A 4 44.41 -11.16 37.60
N ALA A 5 43.51 -11.85 38.28
CA ALA A 5 42.93 -13.10 37.84
C ALA A 5 42.06 -12.79 36.56
N THR A 6 42.55 -13.16 35.38
CA THR A 6 41.77 -13.18 34.15
C THR A 6 40.77 -14.32 34.22
N ARG A 7 39.51 -14.02 34.46
CA ARG A 7 38.42 -15.00 34.35
C ARG A 7 38.20 -15.26 32.86
N GLY A 8 38.51 -16.48 32.41
CA GLY A 8 38.15 -16.92 31.06
C GLY A 8 36.65 -17.20 30.96
N PHE A 9 36.05 -16.84 29.84
CA PHE A 9 34.66 -17.18 29.51
C PHE A 9 34.50 -18.72 29.41
N THR A 10 33.45 -19.24 30.02
CA THR A 10 33.12 -20.65 29.92
C THR A 10 32.35 -20.95 28.62
N LEU A 11 32.53 -22.14 28.06
CA LEU A 11 31.82 -22.58 26.86
C LEU A 11 30.28 -22.52 27.05
N VAL A 12 29.83 -22.84 28.28
CA VAL A 12 28.40 -22.74 28.66
C VAL A 12 27.89 -21.32 28.61
N GLU A 13 28.68 -20.35 29.05
CA GLU A 13 28.28 -18.92 29.04
C GLU A 13 28.09 -18.41 27.61
N ILE A 14 28.97 -18.77 26.70
CA ILE A 14 28.81 -18.44 25.27
C ILE A 14 27.57 -19.12 24.67
N LEU A 15 27.30 -20.36 25.01
CA LEU A 15 26.14 -21.10 24.54
C LEU A 15 24.84 -20.43 25.03
N VAL A 16 24.76 -20.03 26.29
CA VAL A 16 23.60 -19.32 26.85
C VAL A 16 23.39 -17.97 26.15
N VAL A 17 24.46 -17.21 25.92
CA VAL A 17 24.35 -15.93 25.19
C VAL A 17 23.83 -16.13 23.78
N LEU A 18 24.32 -17.14 23.05
CA LEU A 18 23.84 -17.44 21.69
C LEU A 18 22.36 -17.84 21.67
N VAL A 19 21.89 -18.61 22.65
CA VAL A 19 20.47 -18.98 22.77
C VAL A 19 19.62 -17.74 23.06
N ILE A 20 20.04 -16.85 23.95
CA ILE A 20 19.31 -15.60 24.24
C ILE A 20 19.25 -14.72 23.01
N LEU A 21 20.35 -14.56 22.28
CA LEU A 21 20.40 -13.78 21.05
C LEU A 21 19.51 -14.36 19.95
N ALA A 22 19.46 -15.70 19.82
CA ALA A 22 18.59 -16.36 18.86
C ALA A 22 17.09 -16.13 19.16
N ILE A 23 16.71 -16.22 20.45
CA ILE A 23 15.33 -15.95 20.89
C ILE A 23 14.98 -14.47 20.70
N ALA A 24 15.83 -13.56 21.11
CA ALA A 24 15.62 -12.12 20.98
C ALA A 24 15.52 -11.70 19.50
N GLY A 25 16.39 -12.24 18.64
CA GLY A 25 16.34 -12.02 17.19
C GLY A 25 15.05 -12.53 16.55
N GLY A 26 14.60 -13.73 16.93
CA GLY A 26 13.34 -14.30 16.44
C GLY A 26 12.11 -13.48 16.85
N LEU A 27 12.07 -12.98 18.09
CA LEU A 27 11.00 -12.11 18.55
C LEU A 27 10.98 -10.75 17.82
N ALA A 28 12.16 -10.16 17.60
CA ALA A 28 12.26 -8.88 16.89
C ALA A 28 11.70 -8.98 15.45
N VAL A 29 12.03 -10.03 14.72
CA VAL A 29 11.49 -10.28 13.38
C VAL A 29 9.97 -10.43 13.41
N ALA A 30 9.43 -11.20 14.37
CA ALA A 30 7.98 -11.41 14.48
C ALA A 30 7.19 -10.12 14.80
N VAL A 31 7.78 -9.20 15.55
CA VAL A 31 7.16 -7.89 15.84
C VAL A 31 7.13 -7.01 14.61
N LEU A 32 8.26 -6.91 13.90
CA LEU A 32 8.34 -6.10 12.66
C LEU A 32 7.37 -6.58 11.58
N ASP A 33 7.21 -7.89 11.41
CA ASP A 33 6.29 -8.49 10.44
C ASP A 33 4.80 -8.16 10.77
N ARG A 34 4.44 -8.18 12.04
CA ARG A 34 3.08 -7.79 12.49
C ARG A 34 2.79 -6.32 12.22
N ASP A 35 3.76 -5.44 12.46
CA ASP A 35 3.60 -4.00 12.25
C ASP A 35 3.43 -3.68 10.77
N GLU A 36 4.23 -4.29 9.89
CA GLU A 36 4.15 -4.11 8.43
C GLU A 36 2.81 -4.63 7.90
N ARG A 37 2.36 -5.82 8.31
CA ARG A 37 1.04 -6.35 7.96
C ARG A 37 -0.09 -5.41 8.39
N GLY A 38 -0.01 -4.88 9.61
CA GLY A 38 -0.97 -3.91 10.14
C GLY A 38 -0.99 -2.61 9.33
N MET A 39 0.18 -2.10 8.93
CA MET A 39 0.30 -0.93 8.05
C MET A 39 -0.30 -1.21 6.67
N ALA A 40 0.01 -2.35 6.04
CA ALA A 40 -0.58 -2.75 4.77
C ALA A 40 -2.10 -2.72 4.79
N ALA A 41 -2.71 -3.26 5.86
CA ALA A 41 -4.16 -3.28 6.01
C ALA A 41 -4.76 -1.88 6.19
N ARG A 42 -4.11 -0.99 6.94
CA ARG A 42 -4.55 0.40 7.14
C ARG A 42 -4.47 1.21 5.86
N GLU A 43 -3.33 1.13 5.14
CA GLU A 43 -3.14 1.84 3.88
C GLU A 43 -4.11 1.33 2.79
N ALA A 44 -4.37 0.03 2.74
CA ALA A 44 -5.36 -0.53 1.82
C ALA A 44 -6.77 0.01 2.12
N LYS A 45 -7.19 0.08 3.39
CA LYS A 45 -8.48 0.65 3.77
C LYS A 45 -8.59 2.14 3.43
N ARG A 46 -7.53 2.91 3.67
CA ARG A 46 -7.47 4.32 3.31
C ARG A 46 -7.59 4.51 1.80
N PHE A 47 -6.84 3.73 1.03
CA PHE A 47 -6.88 3.79 -0.43
C PHE A 47 -8.25 3.39 -0.98
N ALA A 48 -8.87 2.33 -0.44
CA ALA A 48 -10.23 1.92 -0.83
C ALA A 48 -11.25 3.04 -0.57
N GLY A 49 -11.24 3.65 0.61
CA GLY A 49 -12.12 4.77 0.94
C GLY A 49 -11.91 5.98 0.02
N ALA A 50 -10.66 6.30 -0.32
CA ALA A 50 -10.34 7.38 -1.26
C ALA A 50 -10.85 7.09 -2.68
N LEU A 51 -10.76 5.84 -3.15
CA LEU A 51 -11.30 5.42 -4.44
C LEU A 51 -12.82 5.55 -4.50
N GLU A 52 -13.53 5.06 -3.47
CA GLU A 52 -14.99 5.15 -3.37
C GLU A 52 -15.47 6.60 -3.27
N TYR A 53 -14.79 7.42 -2.47
CA TYR A 53 -15.07 8.86 -2.36
C TYR A 53 -14.84 9.57 -3.69
N ALA A 54 -13.71 9.31 -4.37
CA ALA A 54 -13.42 9.91 -5.67
C ALA A 54 -14.47 9.53 -6.72
N ALA A 55 -14.92 8.26 -6.74
CA ALA A 55 -15.98 7.83 -7.63
C ALA A 55 -17.33 8.51 -7.34
N ALA A 56 -17.70 8.67 -6.07
CA ALA A 56 -18.89 9.40 -5.66
C ALA A 56 -18.82 10.88 -6.02
N ARG A 57 -17.66 11.52 -5.83
CA ARG A 57 -17.39 12.89 -6.24
C ARG A 57 -17.49 13.05 -7.76
N ALA A 58 -16.88 12.16 -8.55
CA ALA A 58 -16.95 12.18 -10.00
C ALA A 58 -18.41 12.20 -10.48
N GLN A 59 -19.25 11.36 -9.88
CA GLN A 59 -20.68 11.31 -10.18
C GLN A 59 -21.43 12.57 -9.75
N SER A 60 -21.23 13.03 -8.51
CA SER A 60 -21.98 14.18 -7.96
C SER A 60 -21.63 15.50 -8.62
N ARG A 61 -20.39 15.68 -9.08
CA ARG A 61 -19.93 16.89 -9.77
C ARG A 61 -19.94 16.78 -11.29
N ASN A 62 -20.38 15.65 -11.84
CA ASN A 62 -20.38 15.35 -13.28
C ASN A 62 -19.00 15.60 -13.92
N GLU A 63 -17.95 15.17 -13.23
CA GLU A 63 -16.55 15.29 -13.68
C GLU A 63 -15.92 13.91 -13.85
N THR A 64 -14.93 13.80 -14.74
CA THR A 64 -14.13 12.56 -14.85
C THR A 64 -12.86 12.74 -14.04
N LEU A 65 -12.70 11.92 -13.01
CA LEU A 65 -11.48 11.83 -12.24
C LEU A 65 -10.60 10.69 -12.74
N GLY A 66 -9.34 10.72 -12.36
CA GLY A 66 -8.39 9.65 -12.61
C GLY A 66 -7.55 9.38 -11.39
N VAL A 67 -7.04 8.18 -11.25
CA VAL A 67 -6.15 7.81 -10.16
C VAL A 67 -4.88 7.17 -10.69
N THR A 68 -3.75 7.59 -10.14
CA THR A 68 -2.44 6.95 -10.31
C THR A 68 -1.92 6.55 -8.94
N ALA A 69 -1.14 5.49 -8.91
CA ALA A 69 -0.48 5.03 -7.71
C ALA A 69 0.94 4.56 -8.06
N ASP A 70 1.88 4.92 -7.21
CA ASP A 70 3.27 4.48 -7.23
C ASP A 70 3.77 4.51 -5.77
N ARG A 71 4.69 5.37 -5.40
CA ARG A 71 5.05 5.70 -4.00
C ARG A 71 4.09 6.70 -3.36
N ALA A 72 3.15 7.22 -4.14
CA ALA A 72 2.06 8.06 -3.66
C ALA A 72 0.81 7.79 -4.49
N ILE A 73 -0.34 7.89 -3.84
CA ILE A 73 -1.65 7.87 -4.50
C ILE A 73 -1.98 9.29 -4.88
N ARG A 74 -2.31 9.51 -6.15
CA ARG A 74 -2.66 10.85 -6.68
C ARG A 74 -3.93 10.77 -7.47
N PHE A 75 -4.76 11.79 -7.30
CA PHE A 75 -5.98 11.96 -8.07
C PHE A 75 -5.83 13.09 -9.07
N TRP A 76 -6.51 12.95 -10.18
CA TRP A 76 -6.45 13.83 -11.35
C TRP A 76 -7.86 14.16 -11.78
N ARG A 77 -8.07 15.34 -12.35
CA ARG A 77 -9.30 15.72 -13.03
C ARG A 77 -9.04 15.84 -14.51
N ARG A 78 -9.92 15.23 -15.32
CA ARG A 78 -9.84 15.39 -16.76
C ARG A 78 -10.44 16.75 -17.17
N GLU A 79 -9.78 17.45 -18.05
CA GLU A 79 -10.27 18.72 -18.61
C GLU A 79 -11.56 18.47 -19.39
N PRO A 80 -12.64 19.31 -19.20
CA PRO A 80 -13.94 19.05 -19.85
C PRO A 80 -13.91 19.02 -21.38
N ASN A 81 -13.04 19.80 -21.98
CA ASN A 81 -12.92 19.95 -23.45
C ASN A 81 -11.58 19.43 -23.99
N GLY A 82 -10.89 18.57 -23.25
CA GLY A 82 -9.56 18.09 -23.61
C GLY A 82 -9.25 16.70 -23.08
N ASP A 83 -8.13 16.18 -23.55
CA ASP A 83 -7.60 14.88 -23.09
C ASP A 83 -6.56 15.03 -21.97
N ARG A 84 -6.38 16.25 -21.45
CA ARG A 84 -5.35 16.54 -20.46
C ARG A 84 -5.85 16.24 -19.03
N TRP A 85 -4.99 15.64 -18.26
CA TRP A 85 -5.19 15.39 -16.84
C TRP A 85 -4.52 16.48 -16.02
N LEU A 86 -5.27 17.10 -15.11
CA LEU A 86 -4.79 18.11 -14.18
C LEU A 86 -4.77 17.55 -12.77
N PRO A 87 -3.79 17.89 -11.93
CA PRO A 87 -3.79 17.49 -10.52
C PRO A 87 -5.09 17.96 -9.84
N LEU A 88 -5.59 17.14 -8.92
CA LEU A 88 -6.78 17.47 -8.13
C LEU A 88 -6.34 18.11 -6.80
N ASP A 89 -6.27 19.45 -6.78
CA ASP A 89 -5.73 20.20 -5.64
C ASP A 89 -6.83 20.91 -4.81
N ASP A 90 -8.11 20.72 -5.18
CA ASP A 90 -9.26 21.39 -4.57
C ASP A 90 -10.02 20.52 -3.57
N ASP A 91 -9.41 19.42 -3.09
CA ASP A 91 -10.04 18.49 -2.15
C ASP A 91 -8.98 17.84 -1.24
N ASP A 92 -9.00 18.22 0.02
CA ASP A 92 -8.06 17.70 1.02
C ASP A 92 -8.17 16.17 1.22
N THR A 93 -9.36 15.59 0.99
CA THR A 93 -9.58 14.13 1.11
C THR A 93 -8.88 13.36 0.01
N LEU A 94 -8.75 13.98 -1.18
CA LEU A 94 -8.09 13.42 -2.36
C LEU A 94 -6.71 14.03 -2.60
N ALA A 95 -6.18 14.79 -1.66
CA ALA A 95 -4.81 15.28 -1.71
C ALA A 95 -3.82 14.13 -1.90
N ALA A 96 -2.72 14.41 -2.59
CA ALA A 96 -1.68 13.42 -2.84
C ALA A 96 -1.20 12.77 -1.53
N HIS A 97 -1.36 11.47 -1.42
CA HIS A 97 -0.99 10.70 -0.22
C HIS A 97 0.27 9.88 -0.47
N PRO A 98 1.42 10.26 0.13
CA PRO A 98 2.62 9.43 0.08
C PRO A 98 2.40 8.15 0.89
N LEU A 99 2.74 7.02 0.29
CA LEU A 99 2.72 5.75 0.99
C LEU A 99 3.93 5.66 1.94
N PRO A 100 3.75 5.12 3.15
CA PRO A 100 4.87 4.89 4.06
C PRO A 100 5.81 3.84 3.48
N GLU A 101 7.11 3.99 3.69
CA GLU A 101 8.06 2.95 3.30
C GLU A 101 7.82 1.66 4.14
N PRO A 102 7.95 0.49 3.53
CA PRO A 102 8.45 0.17 2.18
C PRO A 102 7.36 -0.02 1.12
N PHE A 103 6.15 0.55 1.31
CA PHE A 103 5.01 0.32 0.42
C PHE A 103 5.09 1.09 -0.90
N SER A 104 4.61 0.45 -1.94
CA SER A 104 4.26 1.06 -3.22
C SER A 104 2.93 0.50 -3.71
N ALA A 105 2.26 1.23 -4.58
CA ALA A 105 1.01 0.78 -5.20
C ALA A 105 1.09 0.97 -6.71
N ALA A 106 0.37 0.14 -7.44
CA ALA A 106 0.27 0.27 -8.89
C ALA A 106 -1.09 -0.20 -9.39
N PRO A 107 -1.64 0.40 -10.46
CA PRO A 107 -2.75 -0.18 -11.17
C PRO A 107 -2.35 -1.55 -11.73
N PHE A 108 -3.22 -2.53 -11.59
CA PHE A 108 -2.94 -3.90 -11.96
C PHE A 108 -3.76 -4.36 -13.16
N THR A 109 -5.08 -4.12 -13.12
CA THR A 109 -5.99 -4.42 -14.21
C THR A 109 -7.00 -3.30 -14.43
N TYR A 110 -7.48 -3.15 -15.67
CA TYR A 110 -8.61 -2.32 -16.06
C TYR A 110 -9.40 -3.05 -17.15
N ALA A 111 -10.71 -3.15 -17.04
CA ALA A 111 -11.58 -3.90 -17.95
C ALA A 111 -11.13 -5.36 -18.15
N GLY A 112 -10.61 -6.00 -17.09
CA GLY A 112 -10.12 -7.37 -17.13
C GLY A 112 -8.73 -7.57 -17.77
N GLN A 113 -8.11 -6.52 -18.28
CA GLN A 113 -6.78 -6.56 -18.90
C GLN A 113 -5.70 -5.96 -17.98
N ARG A 114 -4.49 -6.49 -18.05
CA ARG A 114 -3.34 -5.87 -17.38
C ARG A 114 -3.00 -4.53 -18.03
N ILE A 115 -2.71 -3.53 -17.20
CA ILE A 115 -2.33 -2.19 -17.64
C ILE A 115 -0.96 -1.80 -17.10
N ALA A 116 -0.37 -0.76 -17.69
CA ALA A 116 0.92 -0.24 -17.24
C ALA A 116 0.82 0.32 -15.83
N GLY A 117 1.89 0.15 -15.03
CA GLY A 117 1.94 0.59 -13.64
C GLY A 117 1.84 2.11 -13.44
N ASN A 118 2.04 2.89 -14.48
CA ASN A 118 1.87 4.35 -14.49
C ASN A 118 0.57 4.81 -15.19
N ALA A 119 -0.32 3.89 -15.56
CA ALA A 119 -1.58 4.22 -16.21
C ALA A 119 -2.49 5.00 -15.28
N ILE A 120 -3.22 5.97 -15.83
CA ILE A 120 -4.29 6.65 -15.11
C ILE A 120 -5.55 5.80 -15.25
N VAL A 121 -6.10 5.36 -14.13
CA VAL A 121 -7.37 4.63 -14.07
C VAL A 121 -8.50 5.65 -13.99
N PRO A 122 -9.39 5.76 -15.00
CA PRO A 122 -10.46 6.74 -14.99
C PRO A 122 -11.62 6.34 -14.06
N LEU A 123 -12.17 7.32 -13.36
CA LEU A 123 -13.42 7.26 -12.61
C LEU A 123 -14.43 8.18 -13.29
N ARG A 124 -15.43 7.58 -13.95
CA ARG A 124 -16.33 8.32 -14.85
C ARG A 124 -17.49 8.98 -14.09
N ALA A 125 -17.91 10.13 -14.58
CA ALA A 125 -19.08 10.88 -14.11
C ALA A 125 -20.40 10.06 -14.16
N SER A 126 -20.50 9.07 -15.04
CA SER A 126 -21.69 8.20 -15.15
C SER A 126 -21.93 7.32 -13.90
N GLY A 127 -20.98 7.25 -12.98
CA GLY A 127 -21.03 6.36 -11.82
C GLY A 127 -20.82 4.87 -12.17
N ARG A 128 -20.68 4.54 -13.44
CA ARG A 128 -20.34 3.20 -13.91
C ARG A 128 -18.95 3.20 -14.52
N ASN A 129 -18.09 2.38 -13.99
CA ASN A 129 -16.72 2.19 -14.48
C ASN A 129 -16.52 0.77 -14.97
N GLU A 130 -15.49 0.57 -15.77
CA GLU A 130 -14.96 -0.77 -15.99
C GLU A 130 -14.36 -1.28 -14.67
N PRO A 131 -14.47 -2.58 -14.37
CA PRO A 131 -13.84 -3.14 -13.19
C PRO A 131 -12.32 -2.93 -13.27
N PHE A 132 -11.73 -2.53 -12.16
CA PHE A 132 -10.30 -2.27 -12.09
C PHE A 132 -9.71 -2.80 -10.78
N ALA A 133 -8.41 -2.98 -10.76
CA ALA A 133 -7.70 -3.38 -9.56
C ALA A 133 -6.38 -2.63 -9.40
N PHE A 134 -6.02 -2.40 -8.14
CA PHE A 134 -4.71 -1.94 -7.71
C PHE A 134 -4.03 -2.99 -6.86
N ALA A 135 -2.72 -3.07 -6.95
CA ALA A 135 -1.89 -3.83 -6.04
C ALA A 135 -1.13 -2.86 -5.12
N LEU A 136 -1.26 -3.03 -3.82
CA LEU A 136 -0.40 -2.42 -2.81
C LEU A 136 0.61 -3.48 -2.38
N VAL A 137 1.89 -3.18 -2.50
CA VAL A 137 2.96 -4.15 -2.26
C VAL A 137 4.05 -3.59 -1.37
N SER A 138 4.65 -4.47 -0.61
CA SER A 138 5.92 -4.30 0.09
C SER A 138 6.80 -5.53 -0.18
N PRO A 139 8.04 -5.61 0.30
CA PRO A 139 8.86 -6.82 0.18
C PRO A 139 8.21 -8.08 0.76
N ALA A 140 7.44 -7.95 1.86
CA ALA A 140 6.84 -9.06 2.57
C ALA A 140 5.34 -9.26 2.27
N TRP A 141 4.60 -8.22 1.87
CA TRP A 141 3.14 -8.25 1.81
C TRP A 141 2.57 -7.72 0.51
N ARG A 142 1.47 -8.33 0.09
CA ARG A 142 0.64 -7.85 -1.03
C ARG A 142 -0.82 -7.72 -0.59
N VAL A 143 -1.43 -6.62 -0.97
CA VAL A 143 -2.88 -6.39 -0.85
C VAL A 143 -3.44 -6.04 -2.22
N MET A 144 -4.54 -6.68 -2.61
CA MET A 144 -5.26 -6.35 -3.83
C MET A 144 -6.52 -5.56 -3.48
N LEU A 145 -6.71 -4.44 -4.17
CA LEU A 145 -7.94 -3.65 -4.13
C LEU A 145 -8.63 -3.81 -5.47
N ALA A 146 -9.81 -4.39 -5.48
CA ALA A 146 -10.60 -4.60 -6.69
C ALA A 146 -11.89 -3.80 -6.61
N ALA A 147 -12.15 -2.95 -7.60
CA ALA A 147 -13.38 -2.19 -7.73
C ALA A 147 -14.32 -2.84 -8.74
N ASP A 148 -15.58 -2.99 -8.35
CA ASP A 148 -16.65 -3.45 -9.25
C ASP A 148 -17.14 -2.28 -10.15
N PRO A 149 -18.00 -2.54 -11.15
CA PRO A 149 -18.54 -1.50 -12.02
C PRO A 149 -19.34 -0.41 -11.32
N LEU A 150 -19.75 -0.63 -10.07
CA LEU A 150 -20.43 0.35 -9.20
C LEU A 150 -19.46 1.06 -8.24
N ASN A 151 -18.16 0.87 -8.46
CA ASN A 151 -17.07 1.46 -7.67
C ASN A 151 -17.00 1.00 -6.20
N ARG A 152 -17.61 -0.13 -5.86
CA ARG A 152 -17.43 -0.74 -4.54
C ARG A 152 -16.09 -1.44 -4.51
N VAL A 153 -15.25 -1.10 -3.53
CA VAL A 153 -13.90 -1.62 -3.44
C VAL A 153 -13.86 -2.80 -2.47
N THR A 154 -13.38 -3.93 -2.96
CA THR A 154 -13.10 -5.12 -2.16
C THR A 154 -11.60 -5.21 -1.92
N ILE A 155 -11.21 -5.46 -0.68
CA ILE A 155 -9.82 -5.62 -0.25
C ILE A 155 -9.54 -7.11 -0.04
N ALA A 156 -8.56 -7.66 -0.75
CA ALA A 156 -8.07 -9.02 -0.57
C ALA A 156 -6.63 -9.01 -0.04
N GLY A 157 -6.40 -9.66 1.06
CA GLY A 157 -5.12 -9.66 1.76
C GLY A 157 -5.15 -8.86 3.07
N PRO A 158 -3.99 -8.56 3.68
CA PRO A 158 -2.61 -8.81 3.19
C PRO A 158 -2.23 -10.29 3.09
N VAL A 159 -1.59 -10.64 1.98
CA VAL A 159 -1.05 -11.97 1.71
C VAL A 159 0.48 -11.89 1.72
N ALA A 160 1.15 -12.80 2.42
CA ALA A 160 2.60 -12.85 2.43
C ALA A 160 3.13 -13.18 1.02
N ILE A 161 4.18 -12.48 0.62
CA ILE A 161 4.93 -12.79 -0.60
C ILE A 161 5.98 -13.82 -0.19
N ALA A 162 5.91 -15.01 -0.77
CA ALA A 162 6.96 -16.02 -0.56
C ALA A 162 8.30 -15.49 -1.09
N PRO A 163 9.41 -15.70 -0.34
CA PRO A 163 10.74 -15.27 -0.74
C PRO A 163 11.22 -15.98 -2.01
#